data_53c544319f52b60b02f222e590961545
#
_entry.id   53c544319f52b60b02f222e590961545
#
_cell.length_a   1.000
_cell.length_b   1.000
_cell.length_c   1.000
_cell.angle_alpha   90.00
_cell.angle_beta   90.00
_cell.angle_gamma   90.00
#
_symmetry.space_group_name_H-M   'P 1'
#
loop_
_entity.id
_entity.type
_entity.pdbx_description
1 polymer ?
#
loop_
_entity_poly.entity_id
_entity_poly.type
_entity_poly.pdbx_seq_one_letter_code
_entity_poly.pdbx_strand_id
1 'polypeptide(L)'
;ASGRNLIMEKYARMMEHTDPEKYAAFADQLPPLTPEFVQLREAIIAIQIPWMEEFAEKYPYLAKQARTIHTAEDSKAQTSYETYLRGELSVYPFDVLYGYGRWVVSLHQAGENLACLTMAETVREYGYDSLESAEQAYRKSSQLFS
;
A
#
# COMPACT_ATOMS: atom_id res chain seq x y z
N ALA A 1 -6.38 19.22 16.59
CA ALA A 1 -7.61 19.96 16.64
C ALA A 1 -8.81 19.07 16.40
N SER A 2 -9.83 19.31 17.19
CA SER A 2 -11.10 18.67 16.99
C SER A 2 -11.61 19.05 15.60
N GLY A 3 -12.08 18.10 14.84
CA GLY A 3 -12.64 18.33 13.53
C GLY A 3 -11.89 17.72 12.37
N ARG A 4 -10.65 17.24 12.56
CA ARG A 4 -9.99 16.48 11.52
C ARG A 4 -10.52 15.05 11.50
N ASN A 5 -10.97 14.63 10.34
CA ASN A 5 -11.36 13.24 10.11
C ASN A 5 -10.31 12.59 9.23
N LEU A 6 -9.36 11.89 9.85
CA LEU A 6 -8.21 11.31 9.16
C LEU A 6 -8.60 10.23 8.15
N ILE A 7 -9.67 9.49 8.43
CA ILE A 7 -10.16 8.46 7.50
C ILE A 7 -10.69 9.14 6.22
N MET A 8 -11.47 10.20 6.36
CA MET A 8 -12.00 10.95 5.22
C MET A 8 -10.87 11.60 4.41
N GLU A 9 -9.87 12.20 5.10
CA GLU A 9 -8.72 12.78 4.43
C GLU A 9 -7.94 11.74 3.63
N LYS A 10 -7.72 10.56 4.21
CA LYS A 10 -7.02 9.46 3.54
C LYS A 10 -7.72 9.09 2.24
N TYR A 11 -9.02 8.83 2.30
CA TYR A 11 -9.77 8.44 1.12
C TYR A 11 -9.91 9.57 0.09
N ALA A 12 -10.04 10.81 0.56
CA ALA A 12 -10.07 11.96 -0.34
C ALA A 12 -8.77 12.09 -1.13
N ARG A 13 -7.62 11.89 -0.49
CA ARG A 13 -6.32 11.95 -1.18
C ARG A 13 -6.14 10.84 -2.20
N MET A 14 -6.72 9.65 -1.96
CA MET A 14 -6.69 8.57 -2.94
C MET A 14 -7.45 8.91 -4.21
N MET A 15 -8.48 9.74 -4.11
CA MET A 15 -9.30 10.15 -5.26
C MET A 15 -8.54 10.98 -6.28
N GLU A 16 -7.39 11.55 -5.93
CA GLU A 16 -6.57 12.29 -6.90
C GLU A 16 -6.35 11.49 -8.18
N HIS A 17 -6.19 10.17 -8.04
CA HIS A 17 -5.93 9.27 -9.17
C HIS A 17 -7.11 8.38 -9.53
N THR A 18 -7.95 8.02 -8.56
CA THR A 18 -9.07 7.12 -8.80
C THR A 18 -10.31 7.83 -9.31
N ASP A 19 -10.53 9.08 -8.90
CA ASP A 19 -11.67 9.89 -9.32
C ASP A 19 -11.30 11.37 -9.28
N PRO A 20 -10.53 11.85 -10.28
CA PRO A 20 -10.01 13.23 -10.30
C PRO A 20 -11.08 14.31 -10.20
N GLU A 21 -12.25 14.11 -10.79
CA GLU A 21 -13.34 15.10 -10.73
C GLU A 21 -13.83 15.28 -9.29
N LYS A 22 -14.04 14.17 -8.58
CA LYS A 22 -14.48 14.21 -7.20
C LYS A 22 -13.39 14.76 -6.28
N TYR A 23 -12.13 14.42 -6.56
CA TYR A 23 -11.00 14.97 -5.81
C TYR A 23 -10.95 16.50 -5.93
N ALA A 24 -11.14 17.04 -7.12
CA ALA A 24 -11.10 18.50 -7.35
C ALA A 24 -12.13 19.25 -6.49
N ALA A 25 -13.26 18.61 -6.17
CA ALA A 25 -14.29 19.20 -5.32
C ALA A 25 -13.86 19.32 -3.85
N PHE A 26 -12.89 18.50 -3.40
CA PHE A 26 -12.45 18.46 -2.00
C PHE A 26 -11.02 18.98 -1.80
N ALA A 27 -10.25 19.15 -2.86
CA ALA A 27 -8.82 19.42 -2.76
C ALA A 27 -8.49 20.63 -1.87
N ASP A 28 -9.29 21.68 -1.95
CA ASP A 28 -9.09 22.91 -1.18
C ASP A 28 -9.33 22.71 0.32
N GLN A 29 -10.05 21.68 0.70
CA GLN A 29 -10.38 21.38 2.09
C GLN A 29 -9.34 20.50 2.76
N LEU A 30 -8.41 19.92 1.99
CA LEU A 30 -7.37 19.06 2.53
C LEU A 30 -6.24 19.91 3.12
N PRO A 31 -5.70 19.55 4.30
CA PRO A 31 -4.55 20.25 4.86
C PRO A 31 -3.37 20.19 3.91
N PRO A 32 -2.65 21.31 3.70
CA PRO A 32 -1.46 21.29 2.84
C PRO A 32 -0.35 20.45 3.46
N LEU A 33 0.43 19.76 2.61
CA LEU A 33 1.58 19.01 3.02
C LEU A 33 2.84 19.82 2.73
N THR A 34 3.79 19.84 3.68
CA THR A 34 5.06 20.53 3.48
C THR A 34 5.94 19.78 2.47
N PRO A 35 6.88 20.47 1.79
CA PRO A 35 7.83 19.79 0.90
C PRO A 35 8.61 18.67 1.60
N GLU A 36 9.02 18.87 2.86
CA GLU A 36 9.75 17.87 3.64
C GLU A 36 8.89 16.63 3.88
N PHE A 37 7.60 16.82 4.18
CA PHE A 37 6.66 15.72 4.37
C PHE A 37 6.54 14.90 3.08
N VAL A 38 6.34 15.58 1.95
CA VAL A 38 6.18 14.92 0.65
C VAL A 38 7.44 14.14 0.29
N GLN A 39 8.63 14.72 0.49
CA GLN A 39 9.89 14.04 0.21
C GLN A 39 10.05 12.77 1.04
N LEU A 40 9.76 12.86 2.34
CA LEU A 40 9.85 11.72 3.24
C LEU A 40 8.86 10.62 2.84
N ARG A 41 7.61 10.99 2.59
CA ARG A 41 6.56 10.07 2.15
C ARG A 41 6.97 9.33 0.87
N GLU A 42 7.44 10.08 -0.14
CA GLU A 42 7.83 9.48 -1.41
C GLU A 42 9.06 8.59 -1.28
N ALA A 43 10.00 8.93 -0.40
CA ALA A 43 11.16 8.07 -0.12
C ALA A 43 10.73 6.73 0.49
N ILE A 44 9.76 6.74 1.39
CA ILE A 44 9.22 5.51 1.99
C ILE A 44 8.53 4.65 0.92
N ILE A 45 7.69 5.28 0.09
CA ILE A 45 6.98 4.59 -0.99
C ILE A 45 7.98 3.96 -1.97
N ALA A 46 9.06 4.67 -2.29
CA ALA A 46 10.11 4.18 -3.19
C ALA A 46 10.80 2.90 -2.69
N ILE A 47 10.78 2.63 -1.39
CA ILE A 47 11.28 1.38 -0.82
C ILE A 47 10.19 0.29 -0.87
N GLN A 48 8.96 0.65 -0.57
CA GLN A 48 7.88 -0.33 -0.42
C GLN A 48 7.31 -0.84 -1.74
N ILE A 49 7.33 -0.04 -2.81
CA ILE A 49 6.84 -0.49 -4.12
C ILE A 49 7.68 -1.65 -4.65
N PRO A 50 9.03 -1.58 -4.68
CA PRO A 50 9.84 -2.73 -5.08
C PRO A 50 9.60 -3.99 -4.23
N TRP A 51 9.32 -3.83 -2.95
CA TRP A 51 8.96 -4.97 -2.09
C TRP A 51 7.69 -5.65 -2.57
N MET A 52 6.69 -4.86 -2.95
CA MET A 52 5.43 -5.40 -3.45
C MET A 52 5.59 -6.06 -4.81
N GLU A 53 6.42 -5.47 -5.68
CA GLU A 53 6.76 -6.05 -6.97
C GLU A 53 7.47 -7.39 -6.81
N GLU A 54 8.41 -7.48 -5.88
CA GLU A 54 9.11 -8.73 -5.57
C GLU A 54 8.13 -9.79 -5.05
N PHE A 55 7.23 -9.40 -4.16
CA PHE A 55 6.19 -10.30 -3.67
C PHE A 55 5.34 -10.86 -4.83
N ALA A 56 4.90 -9.98 -5.72
CA ALA A 56 4.06 -10.38 -6.86
C ALA A 56 4.81 -11.30 -7.83
N GLU A 57 6.10 -11.11 -7.99
CA GLU A 57 6.93 -11.98 -8.84
C GLU A 57 7.08 -13.37 -8.25
N LYS A 58 7.30 -13.45 -6.93
CA LYS A 58 7.50 -14.73 -6.23
C LYS A 58 6.19 -15.50 -6.02
N TYR A 59 5.08 -14.79 -5.81
CA TYR A 59 3.79 -15.38 -5.45
C TYR A 59 2.68 -14.85 -6.34
N PRO A 60 2.72 -15.14 -7.66
CA PRO A 60 1.78 -14.53 -8.61
C PRO A 60 0.32 -14.89 -8.38
N TYR A 61 0.01 -16.06 -7.86
CA TYR A 61 -1.38 -16.44 -7.61
C TYR A 61 -1.94 -15.73 -6.38
N LEU A 62 -1.12 -15.53 -5.35
CA LEU A 62 -1.50 -14.71 -4.20
C LEU A 62 -1.65 -13.24 -4.62
N ALA A 63 -0.74 -12.74 -5.46
CA ALA A 63 -0.78 -11.36 -5.93
C ALA A 63 -2.06 -11.04 -6.71
N LYS A 64 -2.62 -12.01 -7.42
CA LYS A 64 -3.89 -11.82 -8.15
C LYS A 64 -5.07 -11.54 -7.21
N GLN A 65 -4.97 -11.96 -5.96
CA GLN A 65 -6.00 -11.71 -4.95
C GLN A 65 -5.81 -10.35 -4.26
N ALA A 66 -4.67 -9.69 -4.47
CA ALA A 66 -4.34 -8.41 -3.88
C ALA A 66 -4.68 -7.25 -4.82
N ARG A 67 -4.50 -6.02 -4.34
CA ARG A 67 -4.65 -4.81 -5.17
C ARG A 67 -3.63 -4.79 -6.29
N THR A 68 -3.92 -4.06 -7.37
CA THR A 68 -2.88 -3.64 -8.32
C THR A 68 -1.81 -2.84 -7.57
N ILE A 69 -0.61 -2.77 -8.13
CA ILE A 69 0.53 -2.18 -7.41
C ILE A 69 0.66 -0.68 -7.68
N HIS A 70 0.59 -0.27 -8.94
CA HIS A 70 1.00 1.07 -9.35
C HIS A 70 -0.16 2.04 -9.54
N THR A 71 0.05 3.30 -9.17
CA THR A 71 -0.91 4.39 -9.36
C THR A 71 -1.41 4.49 -10.81
N ALA A 72 -0.56 4.18 -11.77
CA ALA A 72 -0.95 4.19 -13.19
C ALA A 72 -2.08 3.21 -13.52
N GLU A 73 -2.33 2.24 -12.66
CA GLU A 73 -3.39 1.24 -12.82
C GLU A 73 -4.70 1.62 -12.13
N ASP A 74 -4.75 2.79 -11.49
CA ASP A 74 -5.94 3.25 -10.75
C ASP A 74 -7.13 3.49 -11.67
N SER A 75 -8.33 3.23 -11.14
CA SER A 75 -9.61 3.57 -11.77
C SER A 75 -10.63 3.85 -10.67
N LYS A 76 -11.84 4.27 -11.06
CA LYS A 76 -12.93 4.49 -10.10
C LYS A 76 -13.28 3.21 -9.32
N ALA A 77 -13.07 2.06 -9.94
CA ALA A 77 -13.39 0.75 -9.36
C ALA A 77 -12.21 0.13 -8.61
N GLN A 78 -11.00 0.68 -8.74
CA GLN A 78 -9.81 0.01 -8.25
C GLN A 78 -8.74 1.01 -7.79
N THR A 79 -8.35 0.91 -6.51
CA THR A 79 -7.26 1.69 -5.92
C THR A 79 -6.03 0.81 -5.79
N SER A 80 -4.91 1.23 -6.37
CA SER A 80 -3.65 0.49 -6.30
C SER A 80 -3.05 0.54 -4.90
N TYR A 81 -2.11 -0.38 -4.64
CA TYR A 81 -1.32 -0.39 -3.41
C TYR A 81 -0.57 0.94 -3.21
N GLU A 82 0.05 1.46 -4.27
CA GLU A 82 0.78 2.72 -4.21
C GLU A 82 -0.11 3.88 -3.79
N THR A 83 -1.29 4.00 -4.40
CA THR A 83 -2.22 5.09 -4.10
C THR A 83 -2.79 4.96 -2.69
N TYR A 84 -3.11 3.73 -2.27
CA TYR A 84 -3.58 3.47 -0.90
C TYR A 84 -2.50 3.85 0.12
N LEU A 85 -1.27 3.41 -0.08
CA LEU A 85 -0.15 3.71 0.81
C LEU A 85 0.11 5.21 0.89
N ARG A 86 0.12 5.90 -0.25
CA ARG A 86 0.33 7.35 -0.28
C ARG A 86 -0.74 8.08 0.51
N GLY A 87 -2.01 7.69 0.35
CA GLY A 87 -3.11 8.28 1.11
C GLY A 87 -2.98 8.04 2.59
N GLU A 88 -2.63 6.82 3.00
CA GLU A 88 -2.47 6.46 4.41
C GLU A 88 -1.32 7.23 5.05
N LEU A 89 -0.16 7.29 4.41
CA LEU A 89 0.99 8.01 4.95
C LEU A 89 0.75 9.51 5.04
N SER A 90 -0.07 10.04 4.15
CA SER A 90 -0.36 11.49 4.08
C SER A 90 -1.11 12.02 5.30
N VAL A 91 -1.75 11.18 6.10
CA VAL A 91 -2.49 11.60 7.29
C VAL A 91 -1.71 11.36 8.59
N TYR A 92 -0.48 10.85 8.51
CA TYR A 92 0.36 10.67 9.69
C TYR A 92 0.93 12.02 10.14
N PRO A 93 1.08 12.26 11.46
CA PRO A 93 1.93 13.35 11.94
C PRO A 93 3.37 13.15 11.44
N PHE A 94 4.10 14.23 11.27
CA PHE A 94 5.46 14.17 10.70
C PHE A 94 6.39 13.26 11.51
N ASP A 95 6.36 13.35 12.84
CA ASP A 95 7.20 12.52 13.71
C ASP A 95 6.87 11.03 13.59
N VAL A 96 5.59 10.69 13.41
CA VAL A 96 5.14 9.31 13.18
C VAL A 96 5.62 8.83 11.83
N LEU A 97 5.47 9.65 10.79
CA LEU A 97 5.96 9.32 9.44
C LEU A 97 7.47 9.11 9.45
N TYR A 98 8.22 9.96 10.15
CA TYR A 98 9.67 9.84 10.28
C TYR A 98 10.06 8.53 10.96
N GLY A 99 9.40 8.19 12.07
CA GLY A 99 9.65 6.94 12.79
C GLY A 99 9.33 5.71 11.92
N TYR A 100 8.23 5.76 11.21
CA TYR A 100 7.86 4.69 10.28
C TYR A 100 8.92 4.54 9.17
N GLY A 101 9.37 5.66 8.61
CA GLY A 101 10.40 5.65 7.58
C GLY A 101 11.72 5.07 8.07
N ARG A 102 12.13 5.40 9.29
CA ARG A 102 13.35 4.83 9.90
C ARG A 102 13.23 3.31 10.03
N TRP A 103 12.07 2.83 10.44
CA TRP A 103 11.82 1.40 10.56
C TRP A 103 11.88 0.71 9.20
N VAL A 104 11.23 1.30 8.19
CA VAL A 104 11.25 0.76 6.81
C VAL A 104 12.68 0.68 6.29
N VAL A 105 13.48 1.73 6.51
CA VAL A 105 14.90 1.73 6.10
C VAL A 105 15.67 0.63 6.82
N SER A 106 15.42 0.43 8.12
CA SER A 106 16.11 -0.61 8.89
C SER A 106 15.80 -2.01 8.36
N LEU A 107 14.54 -2.27 7.96
CA LEU A 107 14.16 -3.53 7.34
C LEU A 107 14.87 -3.71 5.99
N HIS A 108 14.89 -2.66 5.20
CA HIS A 108 15.56 -2.69 3.90
C HIS A 108 17.05 -3.01 4.05
N GLN A 109 17.73 -2.37 5.01
CA GLN A 109 19.15 -2.61 5.29
C GLN A 109 19.41 -4.04 5.79
N ALA A 110 18.42 -4.63 6.49
CA ALA A 110 18.52 -6.00 6.96
C ALA A 110 18.16 -7.04 5.90
N GLY A 111 17.84 -6.61 4.68
CA GLY A 111 17.45 -7.52 3.60
C GLY A 111 16.04 -8.09 3.75
N GLU A 112 15.22 -7.48 4.59
CA GLU A 112 13.85 -7.91 4.80
C GLU A 112 12.89 -7.24 3.80
N ASN A 113 11.76 -7.92 3.54
CA ASN A 113 10.69 -7.42 2.69
C ASN A 113 9.41 -7.38 3.50
N LEU A 114 8.96 -6.16 3.86
CA LEU A 114 7.77 -5.99 4.70
C LEU A 114 6.51 -6.54 4.04
N ALA A 115 6.38 -6.43 2.72
CA ALA A 115 5.23 -7.00 2.01
C ALA A 115 5.14 -8.51 2.22
N CYS A 116 6.27 -9.21 2.10
CA CYS A 116 6.33 -10.65 2.33
C CYS A 116 6.08 -10.99 3.81
N LEU A 117 6.63 -10.23 4.74
CA LEU A 117 6.41 -10.45 6.18
C LEU A 117 4.93 -10.31 6.53
N THR A 118 4.29 -9.26 6.03
CA THR A 118 2.87 -8.99 6.27
C THR A 118 1.99 -10.07 5.67
N MET A 119 2.26 -10.46 4.43
CA MET A 119 1.48 -11.50 3.75
C MET A 119 1.68 -12.87 4.38
N ALA A 120 2.87 -13.17 4.90
CA ALA A 120 3.12 -14.40 5.63
C ALA A 120 2.24 -14.51 6.88
N GLU A 121 2.07 -13.41 7.61
CA GLU A 121 1.16 -13.33 8.74
C GLU A 121 -0.29 -13.54 8.29
N THR A 122 -0.70 -12.87 7.21
CA THR A 122 -2.05 -12.93 6.68
C THR A 122 -2.44 -14.36 6.28
N VAL A 123 -1.57 -15.07 5.55
CA VAL A 123 -1.89 -16.43 5.10
C VAL A 123 -1.94 -17.41 6.28
N ARG A 124 -1.16 -17.18 7.34
CA ARG A 124 -1.25 -17.99 8.57
C ARG A 124 -2.60 -17.84 9.24
N GLU A 125 -3.15 -16.64 9.27
CA GLU A 125 -4.49 -16.39 9.80
C GLU A 125 -5.56 -17.14 9.01
N TYR A 126 -5.33 -17.37 7.70
CA TYR A 126 -6.23 -18.15 6.86
C TYR A 126 -5.94 -19.65 6.90
N GLY A 127 -5.02 -20.10 7.74
CA GLY A 127 -4.76 -21.53 7.96
C GLY A 127 -3.64 -22.13 7.11
N TYR A 128 -2.87 -21.32 6.40
CA TYR A 128 -1.71 -21.79 5.64
C TYR A 128 -0.44 -21.65 6.46
N ASP A 129 0.46 -22.64 6.35
CA ASP A 129 1.71 -22.64 7.12
C ASP A 129 2.73 -21.62 6.61
N SER A 130 2.68 -21.29 5.32
CA SER A 130 3.68 -20.44 4.67
C SER A 130 3.11 -19.77 3.42
N LEU A 131 3.83 -18.78 2.89
CA LEU A 131 3.50 -18.17 1.60
C LEU A 131 3.54 -19.21 0.48
N GLU A 132 4.52 -20.11 0.52
CA GLU A 132 4.68 -21.17 -0.48
C GLU A 132 3.47 -22.10 -0.50
N SER A 133 3.00 -22.52 0.67
CA SER A 133 1.83 -23.42 0.75
C SER A 133 0.55 -22.74 0.30
N ALA A 134 0.38 -21.44 0.64
CA ALA A 134 -0.76 -20.67 0.18
C ALA A 134 -0.72 -20.46 -1.33
N GLU A 135 0.43 -20.13 -1.89
CA GLU A 135 0.61 -19.96 -3.33
C GLU A 135 0.25 -21.24 -4.09
N GLN A 136 0.71 -22.39 -3.59
CA GLN A 136 0.37 -23.69 -4.17
C GLN A 136 -1.14 -23.95 -4.17
N ALA A 137 -1.81 -23.64 -3.06
CA ALA A 137 -3.26 -23.83 -2.94
C ALA A 137 -4.02 -22.97 -3.93
N TYR A 138 -3.68 -21.69 -4.07
CA TYR A 138 -4.32 -20.79 -5.02
C TYR A 138 -4.02 -21.18 -6.47
N ARG A 139 -2.82 -21.67 -6.73
CA ARG A 139 -2.44 -22.17 -8.04
C ARG A 139 -3.30 -23.37 -8.45
N LYS A 140 -3.48 -24.34 -7.55
CA LYS A 140 -4.33 -25.51 -7.80
C LYS A 140 -5.77 -25.13 -8.05
N SER A 141 -6.32 -24.20 -7.23
CA SER A 141 -7.68 -23.72 -7.42
C SER A 141 -7.87 -23.07 -8.79
N SER A 142 -6.91 -22.26 -9.22
CA SER A 142 -6.92 -21.61 -10.53
C SER A 142 -6.95 -22.63 -11.66
N GLN A 143 -6.17 -23.70 -11.54
CA GLN A 143 -6.12 -24.77 -12.56
C GLN A 143 -7.42 -25.55 -12.67
N LEU A 144 -8.16 -25.71 -11.57
CA LEU A 144 -9.43 -26.42 -11.57
C LEU A 144 -10.52 -25.71 -12.37
N PHE A 145 -10.43 -24.39 -12.49
CA PHE A 145 -11.45 -23.57 -13.15
C PHE A 145 -10.97 -22.94 -14.46
N SER A 146 -9.80 -23.32 -14.95
CA SER A 146 -9.27 -22.79 -16.20
C SER A 146 -9.69 -23.66 -17.42
#